data_55ba4873008d713827614924e7a86e67
#
_entry.id   55ba4873008d713827614924e7a86e67
#
_cell.length_a   1.000
_cell.length_b   1.000
_cell.length_c   1.000
_cell.angle_alpha   90.00
_cell.angle_beta   90.00
_cell.angle_gamma   90.00
#
_symmetry.space_group_name_H-M   'P 1'
#
loop_
_entity.id
_entity.type
_entity.pdbx_description
1 polymer ?
#
loop_
_entity_poly.entity_id
_entity_poly.type
_entity_poly.pdbx_seq_one_letter_code
_entity_poly.pdbx_strand_id
1 'polypeptide(L)'
;MITDSVWRMATRESTVPTPQTPDCGLASVGFSVMRCGLATCFLWIGALKFKEYEVQNAEPLVTASPLTSRLREKLGAQKLARIVGVTQITLGSLIAAKPFAPRASAVGSFGAAGMMISTLSFLVTTPEAWQEGQGVPQLSMLGEALLKDGVLLGAAILTAAESLRAARADEQS
;
A
#
# COMPACT_ATOMS: atom_id res chain seq x y z
N MET A 1 25.78 56.27 18.87
CA MET A 1 26.30 55.85 17.57
C MET A 1 27.01 54.53 17.68
N ILE A 2 26.46 53.55 18.43
CA ILE A 2 27.01 52.20 18.64
C ILE A 2 25.91 51.12 18.54
N THR A 3 24.66 51.51 18.32
CA THR A 3 23.52 50.59 18.32
C THR A 3 23.15 49.98 16.97
N ASP A 4 23.64 50.51 15.86
CA ASP A 4 23.27 50.01 14.51
C ASP A 4 24.14 48.87 13.99
N SER A 5 25.29 48.60 14.60
CA SER A 5 26.19 47.53 14.17
C SER A 5 25.83 46.15 14.71
N VAL A 6 25.11 46.08 15.83
CA VAL A 6 24.74 44.81 16.50
C VAL A 6 23.58 44.13 15.78
N TRP A 7 22.64 44.88 15.22
CA TRP A 7 21.48 44.33 14.53
C TRP A 7 21.78 43.84 13.11
N ARG A 8 22.85 44.31 12.47
CA ARG A 8 23.28 43.83 11.14
C ARG A 8 24.02 42.46 11.20
N MET A 9 24.46 42.01 12.39
CA MET A 9 25.06 40.69 12.55
C MET A 9 24.04 39.58 12.83
N ALA A 10 22.81 39.97 13.26
CA ALA A 10 21.76 38.98 13.57
C ALA A 10 20.95 38.53 12.36
N THR A 11 21.07 39.19 11.21
CA THR A 11 20.37 38.83 9.95
C THR A 11 21.28 38.14 8.94
N ARG A 12 22.40 37.60 9.35
CA ARG A 12 23.06 36.59 8.55
C ARG A 12 22.21 35.33 8.66
N GLU A 13 21.16 35.27 7.83
CA GLU A 13 20.46 34.05 7.50
C GLU A 13 21.51 32.99 7.25
N SER A 14 21.65 32.09 8.20
CA SER A 14 22.34 30.85 8.00
C SER A 14 21.52 30.11 6.93
N THR A 15 21.88 30.31 5.68
CA THR A 15 21.53 29.38 4.61
C THR A 15 22.15 28.06 5.02
N VAL A 16 21.41 27.32 5.83
CA VAL A 16 21.68 25.88 6.03
C VAL A 16 21.65 25.32 4.62
N PRO A 17 22.79 24.78 4.11
CA PRO A 17 22.78 24.14 2.82
C PRO A 17 21.75 23.02 2.95
N THR A 18 20.64 23.13 2.23
CA THR A 18 19.74 22.00 2.04
C THR A 18 20.62 20.87 1.54
N PRO A 19 20.66 19.72 2.21
CA PRO A 19 21.42 18.58 1.71
C PRO A 19 20.90 18.31 0.31
N GLN A 20 21.65 18.69 -0.70
CA GLN A 20 21.41 18.28 -2.06
C GLN A 20 21.68 16.78 -2.05
N THR A 21 20.60 15.98 -1.95
CA THR A 21 20.69 14.55 -2.09
C THR A 21 21.10 14.26 -3.54
N PRO A 22 22.32 13.71 -3.77
CA PRO A 22 22.81 13.38 -5.11
C PRO A 22 22.01 12.26 -5.79
N ASP A 23 20.99 11.73 -5.14
CA ASP A 23 20.38 10.44 -5.47
C ASP A 23 19.00 10.55 -6.15
N CYS A 24 18.68 11.66 -6.83
CA CYS A 24 17.41 11.77 -7.57
C CYS A 24 17.17 10.60 -8.54
N GLY A 25 18.22 10.05 -9.15
CA GLY A 25 18.11 8.93 -10.07
C GLY A 25 17.73 7.62 -9.38
N LEU A 26 18.44 7.25 -8.30
CA LEU A 26 18.20 5.98 -7.59
C LEU A 26 16.84 5.98 -6.92
N ALA A 27 16.43 7.09 -6.29
CA ALA A 27 15.12 7.22 -5.71
C ALA A 27 13.99 7.09 -6.76
N SER A 28 14.15 7.71 -7.92
CA SER A 28 13.19 7.61 -9.04
C SER A 28 13.07 6.17 -9.55
N VAL A 29 14.18 5.47 -9.71
CA VAL A 29 14.17 4.04 -10.07
C VAL A 29 13.49 3.22 -8.99
N GLY A 30 13.81 3.47 -7.73
CA GLY A 30 13.18 2.79 -6.58
C GLY A 30 11.67 2.96 -6.56
N PHE A 31 11.16 4.18 -6.76
CA PHE A 31 9.72 4.44 -6.85
C PHE A 31 9.08 3.74 -8.06
N SER A 32 9.76 3.69 -9.20
CA SER A 32 9.24 3.00 -10.39
C SER A 32 9.15 1.50 -10.17
N VAL A 33 10.19 0.88 -9.63
CA VAL A 33 10.22 -0.56 -9.30
C VAL A 33 9.13 -0.90 -8.28
N MET A 34 9.00 -0.10 -7.23
CA MET A 34 8.00 -0.29 -6.18
C MET A 34 6.58 -0.20 -6.75
N ARG A 35 6.30 0.79 -7.61
CA ARG A 35 5.00 0.96 -8.28
C ARG A 35 4.69 -0.22 -9.20
N CYS A 36 5.64 -0.61 -10.05
CA CYS A 36 5.48 -1.77 -10.94
C CYS A 36 5.24 -3.05 -10.14
N GLY A 37 6.02 -3.26 -9.07
CA GLY A 37 5.85 -4.41 -8.18
C GLY A 37 4.46 -4.43 -7.53
N LEU A 38 4.03 -3.31 -6.96
CA LEU A 38 2.70 -3.19 -6.33
C LEU A 38 1.58 -3.44 -7.35
N ALA A 39 1.63 -2.79 -8.52
CA ALA A 39 0.63 -2.98 -9.57
C ALA A 39 0.58 -4.44 -10.04
N THR A 40 1.75 -5.07 -10.27
CA THR A 40 1.85 -6.47 -10.68
C THR A 40 1.27 -7.40 -9.62
N CYS A 41 1.58 -7.20 -8.33
CA CYS A 41 1.01 -7.98 -7.23
C CYS A 41 -0.52 -7.91 -7.25
N PHE A 42 -1.09 -6.71 -7.36
CA PHE A 42 -2.54 -6.53 -7.37
C PHE A 42 -3.20 -7.16 -8.60
N LEU A 43 -2.63 -6.98 -9.79
CA LEU A 43 -3.14 -7.58 -11.01
C LEU A 43 -3.06 -9.10 -10.97
N TRP A 44 -1.92 -9.65 -10.55
CA TRP A 44 -1.69 -11.09 -10.52
C TRP A 44 -2.55 -11.80 -9.48
N ILE A 45 -2.52 -11.33 -8.23
CA ILE A 45 -3.33 -11.92 -7.14
C ILE A 45 -4.81 -11.74 -7.44
N GLY A 46 -5.22 -10.58 -7.98
CA GLY A 46 -6.60 -10.35 -8.41
C GLY A 46 -7.06 -11.33 -9.49
N ALA A 47 -6.22 -11.63 -10.48
CA ALA A 47 -6.52 -12.61 -11.51
C ALA A 47 -6.64 -14.04 -10.93
N LEU A 48 -5.82 -14.39 -9.93
CA LEU A 48 -5.91 -15.69 -9.27
C LEU A 48 -7.22 -15.91 -8.51
N LYS A 49 -7.89 -14.85 -8.04
CA LYS A 49 -9.19 -14.94 -7.35
C LYS A 49 -10.33 -15.51 -8.21
N PHE A 50 -10.12 -15.67 -9.50
CA PHE A 50 -11.06 -16.35 -10.40
C PHE A 50 -10.83 -17.88 -10.48
N LYS A 51 -9.77 -18.39 -9.83
CA LYS A 51 -9.45 -19.82 -9.77
C LYS A 51 -10.05 -20.47 -8.52
N GLU A 52 -10.62 -21.67 -8.67
CA GLU A 52 -11.30 -22.35 -7.57
C GLU A 52 -10.36 -22.70 -6.40
N TYR A 53 -9.13 -23.13 -6.68
CA TYR A 53 -8.15 -23.44 -5.64
C TYR A 53 -7.81 -22.24 -4.75
N GLU A 54 -7.82 -21.04 -5.32
CA GLU A 54 -7.52 -19.83 -4.58
C GLU A 54 -8.68 -19.41 -3.67
N VAL A 55 -9.92 -19.68 -4.09
CA VAL A 55 -11.11 -19.48 -3.25
C VAL A 55 -11.04 -20.39 -2.02
N GLN A 56 -10.62 -21.65 -2.20
CA GLN A 56 -10.45 -22.61 -1.11
C GLN A 56 -9.30 -22.19 -0.16
N ASN A 57 -8.17 -21.74 -0.69
CA ASN A 57 -7.03 -21.27 0.11
C ASN A 57 -7.37 -20.03 0.97
N ALA A 58 -8.26 -19.18 0.50
CA ALA A 58 -8.69 -17.98 1.24
C ALA A 58 -9.78 -18.29 2.29
N GLU A 59 -10.37 -19.47 2.28
CA GLU A 59 -11.51 -19.82 3.13
C GLU A 59 -11.23 -19.68 4.64
N PRO A 60 -10.09 -20.11 5.19
CA PRO A 60 -9.79 -19.93 6.60
C PRO A 60 -9.78 -18.46 7.02
N LEU A 61 -9.20 -17.58 6.21
CA LEU A 61 -9.16 -16.12 6.46
C LEU A 61 -10.56 -15.48 6.43
N VAL A 62 -11.35 -15.88 5.43
CA VAL A 62 -12.70 -15.32 5.21
C VAL A 62 -13.66 -15.75 6.32
N THR A 63 -13.50 -16.96 6.85
CA THR A 63 -14.36 -17.49 7.93
C THR A 63 -13.96 -16.99 9.31
N ALA A 64 -12.68 -16.78 9.57
CA ALA A 64 -12.17 -16.32 10.85
C ALA A 64 -12.50 -14.87 11.19
N SER A 65 -12.66 -14.02 10.19
CA SER A 65 -13.00 -12.60 10.41
C SER A 65 -14.52 -12.37 10.44
N PRO A 66 -15.06 -11.71 11.49
CA PRO A 66 -16.52 -11.51 11.65
C PRO A 66 -17.12 -10.64 10.54
N LEU A 67 -16.34 -9.80 9.87
CA LEU A 67 -16.80 -8.97 8.77
C LEU A 67 -16.91 -9.77 7.48
N THR A 68 -15.87 -10.52 7.14
CA THR A 68 -15.83 -11.30 5.91
C THR A 68 -16.72 -12.54 5.97
N SER A 69 -16.89 -13.16 7.16
CA SER A 69 -17.80 -14.29 7.34
C SER A 69 -19.25 -13.91 7.03
N ARG A 70 -19.73 -12.77 7.55
CA ARG A 70 -21.08 -12.26 7.24
C ARG A 70 -21.26 -11.95 5.74
N LEU A 71 -20.22 -11.43 5.09
CA LEU A 71 -20.25 -11.15 3.66
C LEU A 71 -20.28 -12.45 2.85
N ARG A 72 -19.51 -13.46 3.28
CA ARG A 72 -19.49 -14.81 2.69
C ARG A 72 -20.85 -15.50 2.80
N GLU A 73 -21.50 -15.43 3.95
CA GLU A 73 -22.85 -15.99 4.16
C GLU A 73 -23.90 -15.39 3.19
N LYS A 74 -23.81 -14.07 2.94
CA LYS A 74 -24.75 -13.38 2.05
C LYS A 74 -24.45 -13.58 0.57
N LEU A 75 -23.19 -13.58 0.16
CA LEU A 75 -22.77 -13.56 -1.24
C LEU A 75 -22.31 -14.92 -1.76
N GLY A 76 -21.90 -15.80 -0.87
CA GLY A 76 -21.19 -17.04 -1.21
C GLY A 76 -19.70 -16.82 -1.50
N ALA A 77 -18.87 -17.83 -1.25
CA ALA A 77 -17.41 -17.74 -1.33
C ALA A 77 -16.91 -17.32 -2.73
N GLN A 78 -17.47 -17.89 -3.80
CA GLN A 78 -17.06 -17.61 -5.17
C GLN A 78 -17.37 -16.17 -5.60
N LYS A 79 -18.56 -15.65 -5.27
CA LYS A 79 -18.92 -14.27 -5.62
C LYS A 79 -18.08 -13.26 -4.85
N LEU A 80 -17.83 -13.53 -3.56
CA LEU A 80 -16.95 -12.69 -2.74
C LEU A 80 -15.54 -12.66 -3.30
N ALA A 81 -14.95 -13.80 -3.63
CA ALA A 81 -13.63 -13.88 -4.24
C ALA A 81 -13.55 -13.10 -5.58
N ARG A 82 -14.57 -13.23 -6.43
CA ARG A 82 -14.63 -12.47 -7.70
C ARG A 82 -14.70 -10.96 -7.48
N ILE A 83 -15.49 -10.48 -6.51
CA ILE A 83 -15.58 -9.07 -6.17
C ILE A 83 -14.20 -8.57 -5.72
N VAL A 84 -13.55 -9.29 -4.81
CA VAL A 84 -12.19 -8.96 -4.35
C VAL A 84 -11.20 -8.95 -5.51
N GLY A 85 -11.26 -9.96 -6.39
CA GLY A 85 -10.40 -10.06 -7.58
C GLY A 85 -10.58 -8.89 -8.54
N VAL A 86 -11.84 -8.51 -8.86
CA VAL A 86 -12.13 -7.34 -9.71
C VAL A 86 -11.62 -6.07 -9.06
N THR A 87 -11.83 -5.90 -7.75
CA THR A 87 -11.32 -4.74 -7.00
C THR A 87 -9.79 -4.67 -7.10
N GLN A 88 -9.08 -5.78 -6.87
CA GLN A 88 -7.62 -5.83 -6.96
C GLN A 88 -7.13 -5.48 -8.37
N ILE A 89 -7.71 -6.06 -9.40
CA ILE A 89 -7.35 -5.76 -10.80
C ILE A 89 -7.58 -4.28 -11.11
N THR A 90 -8.71 -3.71 -10.68
CA THR A 90 -9.00 -2.29 -10.88
C THR A 90 -7.96 -1.41 -10.17
N LEU A 91 -7.66 -1.69 -8.91
CA LEU A 91 -6.66 -0.92 -8.14
C LEU A 91 -5.27 -1.03 -8.76
N GLY A 92 -4.85 -2.24 -9.16
CA GLY A 92 -3.57 -2.45 -9.85
C GLY A 92 -3.48 -1.70 -11.17
N SER A 93 -4.54 -1.69 -11.96
CA SER A 93 -4.61 -0.94 -13.23
C SER A 93 -4.52 0.57 -12.99
N LEU A 94 -5.22 1.09 -11.97
CA LEU A 94 -5.16 2.51 -11.58
C LEU A 94 -3.74 2.90 -11.11
N ILE A 95 -3.08 2.06 -10.31
CA ILE A 95 -1.70 2.30 -9.85
C ILE A 95 -0.74 2.39 -11.04
N ALA A 96 -0.90 1.51 -12.03
CA ALA A 96 -0.07 1.50 -13.24
C ALA A 96 -0.32 2.73 -14.14
N ALA A 97 -1.50 3.33 -14.08
CA ALA A 97 -1.90 4.45 -14.94
C ALA A 97 -1.25 5.81 -14.61
N LYS A 98 -0.34 5.89 -13.63
CA LYS A 98 0.32 7.16 -13.22
C LYS A 98 0.85 8.02 -14.38
N PRO A 99 1.48 7.46 -15.44
CA PRO A 99 2.03 8.29 -16.53
C PRO A 99 0.97 9.08 -17.30
N PHE A 100 -0.28 8.60 -17.30
CA PHE A 100 -1.38 9.18 -18.05
C PHE A 100 -2.43 9.86 -17.16
N ALA A 101 -2.57 9.38 -15.92
CA ALA A 101 -3.61 9.81 -14.99
C ALA A 101 -3.12 9.76 -13.54
N PRO A 102 -2.29 10.71 -13.09
CA PRO A 102 -1.69 10.66 -11.76
C PRO A 102 -2.74 10.73 -10.63
N ARG A 103 -3.85 11.45 -10.82
CA ARG A 103 -4.96 11.46 -9.86
C ARG A 103 -5.61 10.08 -9.70
N ALA A 104 -5.86 9.38 -10.80
CA ALA A 104 -6.42 8.04 -10.79
C ALA A 104 -5.46 7.05 -10.11
N SER A 105 -4.15 7.21 -10.36
CA SER A 105 -3.12 6.41 -9.70
C SER A 105 -3.05 6.66 -8.18
N ALA A 106 -3.26 7.90 -7.73
CA ALA A 106 -3.36 8.20 -6.30
C ALA A 106 -4.56 7.47 -5.67
N VAL A 107 -5.73 7.52 -6.31
CA VAL A 107 -6.95 6.81 -5.85
C VAL A 107 -6.69 5.31 -5.77
N GLY A 108 -6.08 4.72 -6.82
CA GLY A 108 -5.70 3.30 -6.84
C GLY A 108 -4.77 2.92 -5.69
N SER A 109 -3.76 3.76 -5.41
CA SER A 109 -2.80 3.54 -4.32
C SER A 109 -3.44 3.68 -2.94
N PHE A 110 -4.34 4.63 -2.72
CA PHE A 110 -5.11 4.73 -1.46
C PHE A 110 -6.06 3.54 -1.28
N GLY A 111 -6.73 3.09 -2.34
CA GLY A 111 -7.55 1.89 -2.31
C GLY A 111 -6.73 0.64 -1.95
N ALA A 112 -5.54 0.51 -2.53
CA ALA A 112 -4.61 -0.56 -2.20
C ALA A 112 -4.16 -0.51 -0.72
N ALA A 113 -3.83 0.69 -0.20
CA ALA A 113 -3.49 0.86 1.20
C ALA A 113 -4.63 0.44 2.13
N GLY A 114 -5.87 0.85 1.84
CA GLY A 114 -7.06 0.42 2.59
C GLY A 114 -7.26 -1.10 2.57
N MET A 115 -7.01 -1.73 1.42
CA MET A 115 -7.09 -3.18 1.29
C MET A 115 -6.00 -3.89 2.11
N MET A 116 -4.76 -3.39 2.10
CA MET A 116 -3.66 -3.95 2.91
C MET A 116 -3.91 -3.77 4.41
N ILE A 117 -4.50 -2.65 4.84
CA ILE A 117 -4.91 -2.47 6.24
C ILE A 117 -5.97 -3.53 6.62
N SER A 118 -6.93 -3.80 5.72
CA SER A 118 -7.94 -4.83 5.94
C SER A 118 -7.32 -6.22 6.06
N THR A 119 -6.35 -6.58 5.21
CA THR A 119 -5.67 -7.88 5.29
C THR A 119 -4.79 -7.99 6.53
N LEU A 120 -4.08 -6.93 6.90
CA LEU A 120 -3.28 -6.89 8.13
C LEU A 120 -4.14 -7.05 9.40
N SER A 121 -5.41 -6.64 9.37
CA SER A 121 -6.31 -6.84 10.51
C SER A 121 -6.54 -8.32 10.82
N PHE A 122 -6.35 -9.22 9.84
CA PHE A 122 -6.44 -10.67 10.07
C PHE A 122 -5.35 -11.21 11.01
N LEU A 123 -4.21 -10.55 11.13
CA LEU A 123 -3.20 -10.92 12.13
C LEU A 123 -3.74 -10.84 13.56
N VAL A 124 -4.71 -9.94 13.81
CA VAL A 124 -5.32 -9.76 15.12
C VAL A 124 -6.60 -10.58 15.28
N THR A 125 -7.34 -10.78 14.18
CA THR A 125 -8.69 -11.39 14.23
C THR A 125 -8.69 -12.88 13.91
N THR A 126 -7.57 -13.44 13.38
CA THR A 126 -7.50 -14.81 12.89
C THR A 126 -6.49 -15.61 13.73
N PRO A 127 -6.95 -16.49 14.63
CA PRO A 127 -6.03 -17.31 15.47
C PRO A 127 -5.05 -18.15 14.65
N GLU A 128 -5.46 -18.65 13.47
CA GLU A 128 -4.65 -19.44 12.56
C GLU A 128 -3.45 -18.70 11.97
N ALA A 129 -3.40 -17.36 12.13
CA ALA A 129 -2.21 -16.57 11.80
C ALA A 129 -1.04 -16.86 12.75
N TRP A 130 -1.31 -17.47 13.88
CA TRP A 130 -0.34 -17.78 14.92
C TRP A 130 -0.06 -19.28 14.98
N GLN A 131 1.18 -19.66 15.34
CA GLN A 131 1.55 -21.08 15.47
C GLN A 131 0.89 -21.67 16.71
N GLU A 132 0.13 -22.76 16.53
CA GLU A 132 -0.53 -23.45 17.63
C GLU A 132 0.49 -23.95 18.68
N GLY A 133 0.18 -23.73 19.96
CA GLY A 133 0.96 -24.22 21.09
C GLY A 133 2.30 -23.54 21.36
N GLN A 134 2.71 -22.57 20.55
CA GLN A 134 4.00 -21.89 20.69
C GLN A 134 3.89 -20.47 21.26
N GLY A 135 2.71 -19.85 21.20
CA GLY A 135 2.48 -18.48 21.67
C GLY A 135 3.07 -17.39 20.77
N VAL A 136 2.84 -16.12 21.16
CA VAL A 136 3.41 -14.95 20.47
C VAL A 136 4.90 -14.86 20.80
N PRO A 137 5.81 -14.58 19.82
CA PRO A 137 5.58 -14.00 18.50
C PRO A 137 5.64 -14.99 17.31
N GLN A 138 5.35 -16.27 17.51
CA GLN A 138 5.53 -17.27 16.46
C GLN A 138 4.35 -17.26 15.47
N LEU A 139 4.64 -16.84 14.24
CA LEU A 139 3.68 -16.77 13.14
C LEU A 139 3.59 -18.11 12.41
N SER A 140 2.38 -18.47 11.99
CA SER A 140 2.18 -19.54 11.01
C SER A 140 2.61 -19.07 9.62
N MET A 141 2.66 -19.99 8.65
CA MET A 141 2.89 -19.63 7.24
C MET A 141 1.89 -18.60 6.74
N LEU A 142 0.64 -18.67 7.21
CA LEU A 142 -0.41 -17.69 6.93
C LEU A 142 -0.09 -16.33 7.54
N GLY A 143 0.33 -16.30 8.80
CA GLY A 143 0.73 -15.08 9.49
C GLY A 143 1.94 -14.40 8.86
N GLU A 144 2.93 -15.18 8.40
CA GLU A 144 4.08 -14.64 7.65
C GLU A 144 3.65 -13.99 6.32
N ALA A 145 2.71 -14.61 5.61
CA ALA A 145 2.16 -14.04 4.38
C ALA A 145 1.46 -12.70 4.65
N LEU A 146 0.64 -12.62 5.70
CA LEU A 146 -0.04 -11.40 6.12
C LEU A 146 0.94 -10.31 6.57
N LEU A 147 2.03 -10.68 7.25
CA LEU A 147 3.05 -9.71 7.68
C LEU A 147 3.73 -9.02 6.49
N LYS A 148 3.94 -9.73 5.38
CA LYS A 148 4.50 -9.18 4.14
C LYS A 148 3.59 -8.10 3.53
N ASP A 149 2.29 -8.14 3.79
CA ASP A 149 1.35 -7.08 3.37
C ASP A 149 1.67 -5.72 4.00
N GLY A 150 2.39 -5.68 5.12
CA GLY A 150 2.93 -4.45 5.70
C GLY A 150 3.90 -3.72 4.77
N VAL A 151 4.71 -4.45 4.01
CA VAL A 151 5.61 -3.87 3.01
C VAL A 151 4.81 -3.32 1.83
N LEU A 152 3.79 -4.03 1.38
CA LEU A 152 2.88 -3.58 0.32
C LEU A 152 2.07 -2.35 0.76
N LEU A 153 1.69 -2.25 2.03
CA LEU A 153 1.07 -1.05 2.60
C LEU A 153 2.00 0.15 2.50
N GLY A 154 3.26 0.01 2.91
CA GLY A 154 4.27 1.07 2.77
C GLY A 154 4.44 1.51 1.32
N ALA A 155 4.54 0.56 0.39
CA ALA A 155 4.61 0.82 -1.05
C ALA A 155 3.37 1.57 -1.55
N ALA A 156 2.17 1.19 -1.12
CA ALA A 156 0.92 1.84 -1.49
C ALA A 156 0.86 3.30 -1.00
N ILE A 157 1.28 3.58 0.23
CA ILE A 157 1.33 4.94 0.79
C ILE A 157 2.33 5.80 0.01
N LEU A 158 3.53 5.29 -0.26
CA LEU A 158 4.57 6.02 -0.98
C LEU A 158 4.16 6.31 -2.44
N THR A 159 3.56 5.33 -3.13
CA THR A 159 3.06 5.52 -4.50
C THR A 159 1.88 6.48 -4.54
N ALA A 160 1.02 6.52 -3.52
CA ALA A 160 -0.04 7.52 -3.38
C ALA A 160 0.54 8.93 -3.26
N ALA A 161 1.50 9.12 -2.35
CA ALA A 161 2.16 10.40 -2.14
C ALA A 161 2.87 10.92 -3.41
N GLU A 162 3.56 10.04 -4.12
CA GLU A 162 4.23 10.37 -5.39
C GLU A 162 3.22 10.75 -6.48
N SER A 163 2.10 10.02 -6.58
CA SER A 163 1.05 10.31 -7.57
C SER A 163 0.35 11.64 -7.29
N LEU A 164 0.12 11.98 -6.01
CA LEU A 164 -0.44 13.27 -5.63
C LEU A 164 0.50 14.43 -5.96
N ARG A 165 1.82 14.25 -5.78
CA ARG A 165 2.80 15.29 -6.18
C ARG A 165 2.78 15.51 -7.68
N ALA A 166 2.74 14.45 -8.48
CA ALA A 166 2.63 14.54 -9.94
C ALA A 166 1.33 15.25 -10.36
N ALA A 167 0.19 14.89 -9.76
CA ALA A 167 -1.09 15.51 -10.06
C ALA A 167 -1.12 17.03 -9.77
N ARG A 168 -0.44 17.47 -8.71
CA ARG A 168 -0.32 18.90 -8.39
C ARG A 168 0.60 19.64 -9.36
N ALA A 169 1.65 19.00 -9.85
CA ALA A 169 2.55 19.59 -10.83
C ALA A 169 1.83 19.82 -12.17
N ASP A 170 0.98 18.87 -12.59
CA ASP A 170 0.17 19.00 -13.80
C ASP A 170 -0.86 20.17 -13.73
N GLU A 171 -1.35 20.51 -12.52
CA GLU A 171 -2.28 21.64 -12.32
C GLU A 171 -1.59 23.01 -12.41
N GLN A 172 -0.28 23.05 -12.26
CA GLN A 172 0.51 24.29 -12.24
C GLN A 172 1.17 24.58 -13.60
N SER A 173 1.04 23.67 -14.58
CA SER A 173 1.60 23.78 -15.93
C SER A 173 0.59 24.33 -16.90
#